data_a3f8860065c46b845477e0a0532a6580
#
_entry.id   a3f8860065c46b845477e0a0532a6580
#
_cell.length_a   1.000
_cell.length_b   1.000
_cell.length_c   1.000
_cell.angle_alpha   90.00
_cell.angle_beta   90.00
_cell.angle_gamma   90.00
#
_symmetry.space_group_name_H-M   'P 1'
#
loop_
_entity.id
_entity.type
_entity.pdbx_description
1 polymer ?
#
loop_
_entity_poly.entity_id
_entity_poly.type
_entity_poly.pdbx_seq_one_letter_code
_entity_poly.pdbx_strand_id
1 'polypeptide(L)'
;MSDDLMTRMEGCFYTIFTPFKADYSVDYESLEKYLTTLYRQGGRKFYAMAYNSRYSQLSHPEIMQLNEFCIKTVKKLDPRNIAIVGDPIHCSTVESIEFSRHARETGADMISLIMREKHFTDEQVLDHFAEVGRVSHAKILVHEMPFLSGYDGTQMHWPASLLMALPKIPEIVAL
;
A
#
# COMPACT_ATOMS: atom_id res chain seq x y z
N MET A 1 -3.09 -8.47 17.88
CA MET A 1 -3.62 -7.42 16.96
C MET A 1 -4.79 -6.78 17.67
N SER A 2 -4.84 -5.46 17.80
CA SER A 2 -5.98 -4.88 18.53
C SER A 2 -7.24 -5.03 17.69
N ASP A 3 -8.33 -5.49 18.28
CA ASP A 3 -9.67 -5.58 17.66
C ASP A 3 -10.09 -4.27 16.96
N ASP A 4 -9.54 -3.14 17.38
CA ASP A 4 -9.81 -1.81 16.86
C ASP A 4 -9.44 -1.64 15.37
N LEU A 5 -8.27 -2.10 14.90
CA LEU A 5 -7.90 -1.93 13.49
C LEU A 5 -8.81 -2.73 12.56
N MET A 6 -9.11 -3.98 12.90
CA MET A 6 -9.98 -4.83 12.08
C MET A 6 -11.39 -4.26 11.96
N THR A 7 -11.97 -3.79 13.07
CA THR A 7 -13.27 -3.13 13.07
C THR A 7 -13.26 -1.85 12.21
N ARG A 8 -12.17 -1.08 12.26
CA ARG A 8 -12.02 0.13 11.47
C ARG A 8 -11.80 -0.13 9.98
N MET A 9 -11.38 -1.34 9.61
CA MET A 9 -11.18 -1.74 8.21
C MET A 9 -12.49 -2.08 7.47
N GLU A 10 -13.59 -2.29 8.15
CA GLU A 10 -14.87 -2.59 7.49
C GLU A 10 -15.36 -1.44 6.60
N GLY A 11 -15.86 -1.77 5.40
CA GLY A 11 -16.45 -0.82 4.45
C GLY A 11 -15.51 -0.33 3.35
N CYS A 12 -15.76 0.85 2.79
CA CYS A 12 -15.09 1.33 1.59
C CYS A 12 -13.72 1.93 1.87
N PHE A 13 -12.74 1.56 1.03
CA PHE A 13 -11.44 2.20 0.93
C PHE A 13 -11.41 3.11 -0.30
N TYR A 14 -10.98 4.35 -0.12
CA TYR A 14 -10.82 5.31 -1.22
C TYR A 14 -9.40 5.20 -1.78
N THR A 15 -9.28 4.71 -3.00
CA THR A 15 -8.00 4.77 -3.72
C THR A 15 -7.75 6.20 -4.19
N ILE A 16 -6.53 6.68 -3.96
CA ILE A 16 -6.19 8.08 -4.16
C ILE A 16 -5.50 8.27 -5.50
N PHE A 17 -6.04 9.16 -6.33
CA PHE A 17 -5.39 9.62 -7.55
C PHE A 17 -4.30 10.63 -7.22
N THR A 18 -3.22 10.60 -7.99
CA THR A 18 -2.15 11.59 -7.87
C THR A 18 -2.39 12.70 -8.90
N PRO A 19 -2.73 13.92 -8.48
CA PRO A 19 -2.81 15.06 -9.39
C PRO A 19 -1.41 15.54 -9.76
N PHE A 20 -1.25 15.96 -11.03
CA PHE A 20 0.00 16.50 -11.56
C PHE A 20 -0.22 17.91 -12.08
N LYS A 21 0.81 18.75 -11.97
CA LYS A 21 0.87 20.06 -12.62
C LYS A 21 1.25 19.90 -14.10
N ALA A 22 1.23 21.01 -14.83
CA ALA A 22 1.59 21.03 -16.26
C ALA A 22 3.07 20.65 -16.51
N ASP A 23 3.93 20.84 -15.53
CA ASP A 23 5.34 20.45 -15.56
C ASP A 23 5.61 19.00 -15.08
N TYR A 24 4.55 18.20 -14.90
CA TYR A 24 4.55 16.82 -14.41
C TYR A 24 4.95 16.65 -12.95
N SER A 25 5.20 17.70 -12.20
CA SER A 25 5.38 17.58 -10.74
C SER A 25 4.06 17.27 -10.04
N VAL A 26 4.12 16.62 -8.87
CA VAL A 26 2.92 16.33 -8.07
C VAL A 26 2.29 17.64 -7.58
N ASP A 27 0.98 17.80 -7.78
CA ASP A 27 0.21 18.93 -7.26
C ASP A 27 -0.32 18.61 -5.85
N TYR A 28 0.52 18.88 -4.87
CA TYR A 28 0.18 18.64 -3.46
C TYR A 28 -0.97 19.52 -2.96
N GLU A 29 -1.18 20.71 -3.52
CA GLU A 29 -2.30 21.58 -3.14
C GLU A 29 -3.63 20.96 -3.58
N SER A 30 -3.71 20.51 -4.82
CA SER A 30 -4.90 19.80 -5.34
C SER A 30 -5.12 18.47 -4.61
N LEU A 31 -4.04 17.76 -4.24
CA LEU A 31 -4.12 16.53 -3.48
C LEU A 31 -4.69 16.76 -2.07
N GLU A 32 -4.26 17.81 -1.35
CA GLU A 32 -4.81 18.14 -0.03
C GLU A 32 -6.30 18.49 -0.11
N LYS A 33 -6.71 19.27 -1.12
CA LYS A 33 -8.12 19.61 -1.37
C LYS A 33 -8.94 18.34 -1.65
N TYR A 34 -8.40 17.41 -2.45
CA TYR A 34 -9.05 16.16 -2.80
C TYR A 34 -9.25 15.27 -1.56
N LEU A 35 -8.20 15.02 -0.78
CA LEU A 35 -8.28 14.25 0.46
C LEU A 35 -9.26 14.86 1.46
N THR A 36 -9.23 16.20 1.61
CA THR A 36 -10.16 16.93 2.48
C THR A 36 -11.60 16.79 2.03
N THR A 37 -11.84 16.83 0.71
CA THR A 37 -13.17 16.67 0.12
C THR A 37 -13.71 15.26 0.38
N LEU A 38 -12.90 14.22 0.13
CA LEU A 38 -13.28 12.84 0.43
C LEU A 38 -13.62 12.66 1.92
N TYR A 39 -12.81 13.23 2.81
CA TYR A 39 -13.07 13.17 4.25
C TYR A 39 -14.41 13.84 4.61
N ARG A 40 -14.70 15.03 4.06
CA ARG A 40 -15.98 15.73 4.29
C ARG A 40 -17.19 14.96 3.78
N GLN A 41 -17.00 14.15 2.74
CA GLN A 41 -18.03 13.25 2.19
C GLN A 41 -18.15 11.91 2.91
N GLY A 42 -17.47 11.75 4.03
CA GLY A 42 -17.56 10.54 4.87
C GLY A 42 -16.41 9.54 4.70
N GLY A 43 -15.42 9.82 3.85
CA GLY A 43 -14.23 8.99 3.71
C GLY A 43 -13.44 8.91 5.02
N ARG A 44 -13.05 7.69 5.40
CA ARG A 44 -12.28 7.40 6.61
C ARG A 44 -11.10 6.47 6.37
N LYS A 45 -11.00 5.89 5.19
CA LYS A 45 -9.98 4.93 4.80
C LYS A 45 -9.44 5.33 3.44
N PHE A 46 -8.13 5.61 3.39
CA PHE A 46 -7.46 6.20 2.25
C PHE A 46 -6.30 5.31 1.84
N TYR A 47 -6.26 4.94 0.56
CA TYR A 47 -5.22 4.10 0.00
C TYR A 47 -4.47 4.88 -1.09
N ALA A 48 -3.34 5.47 -0.72
CA ALA A 48 -2.40 6.09 -1.63
C ALA A 48 -1.52 5.01 -2.28
N MET A 49 -0.97 5.30 -3.46
CA MET A 49 -0.16 4.35 -4.24
C MET A 49 -0.88 3.06 -4.62
N ALA A 50 -2.21 3.08 -4.67
CA ALA A 50 -2.98 2.06 -5.35
C ALA A 50 -2.71 2.09 -6.86
N TYR A 51 -3.09 1.02 -7.58
CA TYR A 51 -2.86 0.88 -9.02
C TYR A 51 -3.21 2.13 -9.85
N ASN A 52 -4.26 2.85 -9.48
CA ASN A 52 -4.73 4.04 -10.18
C ASN A 52 -4.01 5.35 -9.81
N SER A 53 -3.02 5.30 -8.94
CA SER A 53 -2.29 6.49 -8.45
C SER A 53 -1.17 6.98 -9.39
N ARG A 54 -0.95 6.32 -10.54
CA ARG A 54 0.12 6.67 -11.48
C ARG A 54 1.54 6.54 -10.93
N TYR A 55 1.77 5.68 -9.95
CA TYR A 55 3.07 5.48 -9.31
C TYR A 55 4.22 5.13 -10.29
N SER A 56 3.91 4.57 -11.48
CA SER A 56 4.88 4.32 -12.55
C SER A 56 5.49 5.60 -13.18
N GLN A 57 4.90 6.76 -12.87
CA GLN A 57 5.37 8.06 -13.33
C GLN A 57 6.26 8.77 -12.29
N LEU A 58 6.45 8.16 -11.13
CA LEU A 58 7.16 8.76 -9.99
C LEU A 58 8.48 8.02 -9.73
N SER A 59 9.50 8.78 -9.36
CA SER A 59 10.73 8.23 -8.79
C SER A 59 10.51 7.72 -7.36
N HIS A 60 11.39 6.87 -6.84
CA HIS A 60 11.29 6.36 -5.47
C HIS A 60 11.22 7.48 -4.41
N PRO A 61 12.05 8.56 -4.48
CA PRO A 61 11.91 9.69 -3.56
C PRO A 61 10.56 10.39 -3.63
N GLU A 62 10.00 10.56 -4.85
CA GLU A 62 8.67 11.17 -5.02
C GLU A 62 7.56 10.28 -4.44
N ILE A 63 7.67 8.95 -4.58
CA ILE A 63 6.74 8.00 -3.96
C ILE A 63 6.79 8.11 -2.44
N MET A 64 7.99 8.15 -1.84
CA MET A 64 8.14 8.33 -0.39
C MET A 64 7.53 9.66 0.07
N GLN A 65 7.81 10.75 -0.64
CA GLN A 65 7.25 12.06 -0.33
C GLN A 65 5.71 12.08 -0.45
N LEU A 66 5.17 11.46 -1.49
CA LEU A 66 3.72 11.36 -1.70
C LEU A 66 3.06 10.53 -0.60
N ASN A 67 3.65 9.39 -0.24
CA ASN A 67 3.18 8.55 0.87
C ASN A 67 3.14 9.33 2.18
N GLU A 68 4.24 10.00 2.52
CA GLU A 68 4.32 10.82 3.73
C GLU A 68 3.29 11.96 3.74
N PHE A 69 3.14 12.65 2.62
CA PHE A 69 2.14 13.72 2.49
C PHE A 69 0.71 13.21 2.70
N CYS A 70 0.36 12.09 2.06
CA CYS A 70 -0.96 11.48 2.23
C CYS A 70 -1.21 11.04 3.67
N ILE A 71 -0.25 10.36 4.30
CA ILE A 71 -0.36 9.92 5.68
C ILE A 71 -0.59 11.13 6.61
N LYS A 72 0.27 12.14 6.53
CA LYS A 72 0.19 13.33 7.38
C LYS A 72 -1.13 14.08 7.19
N THR A 73 -1.56 14.26 5.94
CA THR A 73 -2.83 14.94 5.63
C THR A 73 -4.03 14.17 6.18
N VAL A 74 -4.09 12.86 5.94
CA VAL A 74 -5.19 12.00 6.39
C VAL A 74 -5.26 11.95 7.92
N LYS A 75 -4.12 11.83 8.58
CA LYS A 75 -4.05 11.80 10.06
C LYS A 75 -4.32 13.15 10.71
N LYS A 76 -3.98 14.27 10.05
CA LYS A 76 -4.33 15.62 10.47
C LYS A 76 -5.84 15.87 10.44
N LEU A 77 -6.55 15.30 9.45
CA LEU A 77 -8.03 15.40 9.36
C LEU A 77 -8.75 14.64 10.50
N ASP A 78 -8.32 13.43 10.79
CA ASP A 78 -8.75 12.62 11.94
C ASP A 78 -7.67 11.54 12.21
N PRO A 79 -7.07 11.50 13.40
CA PRO A 79 -6.08 10.48 13.74
C PRO A 79 -6.59 9.03 13.62
N ARG A 80 -7.91 8.83 13.68
CA ARG A 80 -8.55 7.52 13.53
C ARG A 80 -8.71 7.09 12.07
N ASN A 81 -8.53 7.99 11.10
CA ASN A 81 -8.55 7.62 9.70
C ASN A 81 -7.51 6.54 9.42
N ILE A 82 -7.83 5.60 8.53
CA ILE A 82 -6.89 4.60 8.05
C ILE A 82 -6.13 5.17 6.84
N ALA A 83 -4.81 5.14 6.94
CA ALA A 83 -3.89 5.50 5.87
C ALA A 83 -3.12 4.26 5.42
N ILE A 84 -3.37 3.82 4.18
CA ILE A 84 -2.63 2.77 3.50
C ILE A 84 -1.79 3.43 2.42
N VAL A 85 -0.53 3.02 2.31
CA VAL A 85 0.39 3.44 1.25
C VAL A 85 0.96 2.23 0.55
N GLY A 86 1.68 2.42 -0.54
CA GLY A 86 2.30 1.33 -1.29
C GLY A 86 3.78 1.56 -1.56
N ASP A 87 4.45 0.51 -1.98
CA ASP A 87 5.80 0.53 -2.52
C ASP A 87 5.79 0.76 -4.05
N PRO A 88 6.95 0.99 -4.69
CA PRO A 88 7.06 1.08 -6.14
C PRO A 88 6.58 -0.18 -6.87
N ILE A 89 6.24 -0.03 -8.16
CA ILE A 89 5.78 -1.14 -9.02
C ILE A 89 6.77 -2.32 -9.06
N HIS A 90 8.03 -2.01 -9.21
CA HIS A 90 9.10 -2.99 -9.25
C HIS A 90 10.08 -2.60 -8.17
N CYS A 91 10.14 -3.39 -7.14
CA CYS A 91 11.12 -3.23 -6.09
C CYS A 91 11.64 -4.57 -5.56
N SER A 92 12.90 -4.54 -5.19
CA SER A 92 13.55 -5.65 -4.50
C SER A 92 13.02 -5.78 -3.08
N THR A 93 13.30 -6.91 -2.44
CA THR A 93 12.99 -7.09 -1.00
C THR A 93 13.60 -5.98 -0.13
N VAL A 94 14.80 -5.51 -0.48
CA VAL A 94 15.47 -4.42 0.26
C VAL A 94 14.69 -3.11 0.12
N GLU A 95 14.28 -2.75 -1.08
CA GLU A 95 13.46 -1.55 -1.33
C GLU A 95 12.09 -1.65 -0.65
N SER A 96 11.42 -2.82 -0.71
CA SER A 96 10.17 -3.04 0.02
C SER A 96 10.35 -2.87 1.53
N ILE A 97 11.49 -3.29 2.09
CA ILE A 97 11.84 -3.04 3.50
C ILE A 97 11.99 -1.54 3.78
N GLU A 98 12.68 -0.80 2.92
CA GLU A 98 12.86 0.65 3.07
C GLU A 98 11.53 1.40 3.03
N PHE A 99 10.69 1.13 2.04
CA PHE A 99 9.35 1.71 1.93
C PHE A 99 8.44 1.34 3.10
N SER A 100 8.51 0.08 3.55
CA SER A 100 7.73 -0.39 4.70
C SER A 100 8.15 0.28 6.00
N ARG A 101 9.45 0.46 6.21
CA ARG A 101 9.99 1.18 7.36
C ARG A 101 9.57 2.64 7.32
N HIS A 102 9.72 3.32 6.19
CA HIS A 102 9.28 4.69 5.99
C HIS A 102 7.77 4.86 6.26
N ALA A 103 6.94 3.97 5.72
CA ALA A 103 5.50 3.98 5.96
C ALA A 103 5.16 3.89 7.46
N ARG A 104 5.78 2.95 8.17
CA ARG A 104 5.60 2.80 9.62
C ARG A 104 6.04 4.04 10.40
N GLU A 105 7.22 4.57 10.09
CA GLU A 105 7.82 5.73 10.79
C GLU A 105 7.03 7.02 10.55
N THR A 106 6.39 7.15 9.40
CA THR A 106 5.52 8.27 9.07
C THR A 106 4.08 8.11 9.58
N GLY A 107 3.73 6.94 10.13
CA GLY A 107 2.45 6.70 10.80
C GLY A 107 1.35 6.11 9.92
N ALA A 108 1.70 5.41 8.84
CA ALA A 108 0.75 4.59 8.09
C ALA A 108 0.17 3.47 8.97
N ASP A 109 -1.10 3.14 8.77
CA ASP A 109 -1.70 1.98 9.42
C ASP A 109 -1.22 0.67 8.78
N MET A 110 -0.98 0.69 7.46
CA MET A 110 -0.48 -0.45 6.68
C MET A 110 0.31 0.04 5.47
N ILE A 111 1.19 -0.82 4.98
CA ILE A 111 1.73 -0.72 3.62
C ILE A 111 1.17 -1.85 2.77
N SER A 112 0.72 -1.52 1.56
CA SER A 112 0.32 -2.50 0.56
C SER A 112 1.50 -2.89 -0.29
N LEU A 113 1.79 -4.18 -0.34
CA LEU A 113 2.85 -4.76 -1.14
C LEU A 113 2.26 -5.65 -2.22
N ILE A 114 2.78 -5.52 -3.44
CA ILE A 114 2.34 -6.30 -4.60
C ILE A 114 3.52 -7.08 -5.16
N MET A 115 3.41 -8.42 -5.20
CA MET A 115 4.35 -9.26 -5.93
C MET A 115 3.99 -9.30 -7.42
N ARG A 116 4.94 -8.92 -8.28
CA ARG A 116 4.74 -8.84 -9.72
C ARG A 116 5.59 -9.78 -10.55
N GLU A 117 6.52 -10.46 -9.90
CA GLU A 117 7.42 -11.38 -10.59
C GLU A 117 6.74 -12.69 -10.93
N LYS A 118 6.94 -13.15 -12.17
CA LYS A 118 6.28 -14.37 -12.68
C LYS A 118 6.86 -15.69 -12.18
N HIS A 119 8.10 -15.67 -11.72
CA HIS A 119 8.88 -16.91 -11.55
C HIS A 119 9.21 -17.24 -10.10
N PHE A 120 8.53 -16.60 -9.17
CA PHE A 120 8.67 -16.94 -7.76
C PHE A 120 7.97 -18.28 -7.47
N THR A 121 8.64 -19.09 -6.67
CA THR A 121 7.97 -20.21 -5.98
C THR A 121 7.14 -19.67 -4.82
N ASP A 122 6.14 -20.42 -4.38
CA ASP A 122 5.35 -20.06 -3.18
C ASP A 122 6.26 -19.79 -1.97
N GLU A 123 7.33 -20.57 -1.82
CA GLU A 123 8.32 -20.41 -0.76
C GLU A 123 9.04 -19.06 -0.85
N GLN A 124 9.48 -18.64 -2.05
CA GLN A 124 10.12 -17.33 -2.25
C GLN A 124 9.15 -16.16 -1.99
N VAL A 125 7.88 -16.33 -2.32
CA VAL A 125 6.85 -15.32 -1.98
C VAL A 125 6.70 -15.20 -0.47
N LEU A 126 6.61 -16.33 0.25
CA LEU A 126 6.52 -16.32 1.71
C LEU A 126 7.78 -15.71 2.36
N ASP A 127 8.96 -16.07 1.88
CA ASP A 127 10.24 -15.54 2.37
C ASP A 127 10.33 -14.02 2.17
N HIS A 128 9.90 -13.51 1.01
CA HIS A 128 9.86 -12.06 0.76
C HIS A 128 9.01 -11.33 1.80
N PHE A 129 7.76 -11.73 1.98
CA PHE A 129 6.85 -11.08 2.93
C PHE A 129 7.30 -11.25 4.38
N ALA A 130 7.81 -12.43 4.74
CA ALA A 130 8.34 -12.70 6.07
C ALA A 130 9.54 -11.80 6.38
N GLU A 131 10.47 -11.65 5.43
CA GLU A 131 11.66 -10.82 5.61
C GLU A 131 11.28 -9.32 5.67
N VAL A 132 10.41 -8.85 4.78
CA VAL A 132 9.93 -7.46 4.82
C VAL A 132 9.25 -7.17 6.16
N GLY A 133 8.34 -8.03 6.62
CA GLY A 133 7.65 -7.86 7.90
C GLY A 133 8.64 -7.85 9.08
N ARG A 134 9.46 -8.89 9.16
CA ARG A 134 10.44 -9.07 10.24
C ARG A 134 11.41 -7.87 10.41
N VAL A 135 11.86 -7.27 9.30
CA VAL A 135 12.87 -6.20 9.34
C VAL A 135 12.25 -4.81 9.47
N SER A 136 11.11 -4.57 8.80
CA SER A 136 10.43 -3.27 8.85
C SER A 136 9.52 -3.11 10.07
N HIS A 137 8.99 -4.22 10.61
CA HIS A 137 7.93 -4.24 11.62
C HIS A 137 6.66 -3.46 11.19
N ALA A 138 6.46 -3.27 9.88
CA ALA A 138 5.28 -2.63 9.33
C ALA A 138 4.13 -3.63 9.24
N LYS A 139 2.90 -3.16 9.37
CA LYS A 139 1.72 -3.97 9.05
C LYS A 139 1.55 -4.01 7.54
N ILE A 140 1.40 -5.21 6.99
CA ILE A 140 1.37 -5.46 5.56
C ILE A 140 -0.06 -5.82 5.14
N LEU A 141 -0.54 -5.13 4.10
CA LEU A 141 -1.66 -5.57 3.26
C LEU A 141 -1.05 -6.21 2.01
N VAL A 142 -1.25 -7.49 1.83
CA VAL A 142 -0.82 -8.18 0.61
C VAL A 142 -1.86 -7.95 -0.47
N HIS A 143 -1.42 -7.49 -1.64
CA HIS A 143 -2.30 -7.21 -2.76
C HIS A 143 -1.90 -8.04 -3.96
N GLU A 144 -2.66 -9.09 -4.27
CA GLU A 144 -2.47 -9.87 -5.49
C GLU A 144 -3.09 -9.15 -6.69
N MET A 145 -2.27 -8.93 -7.73
CA MET A 145 -2.71 -8.32 -8.99
C MET A 145 -2.13 -9.08 -10.19
N PRO A 146 -2.69 -10.22 -10.57
CA PRO A 146 -2.12 -11.14 -11.58
C PRO A 146 -1.83 -10.48 -12.91
N PHE A 147 -2.69 -9.59 -13.39
CA PHE A 147 -2.52 -8.89 -14.66
C PHE A 147 -1.31 -7.95 -14.70
N LEU A 148 -0.83 -7.44 -13.56
CA LEU A 148 0.39 -6.62 -13.51
C LEU A 148 1.64 -7.47 -13.75
N SER A 149 1.58 -8.76 -13.48
CA SER A 149 2.63 -9.71 -13.81
C SER A 149 2.56 -10.21 -15.26
N GLY A 150 1.70 -9.61 -16.08
CA GLY A 150 1.51 -9.93 -17.49
C GLY A 150 0.77 -11.25 -17.74
N TYR A 151 0.05 -11.73 -16.74
CA TYR A 151 -0.85 -12.85 -16.91
C TYR A 151 -2.23 -12.36 -17.33
N ASP A 152 -2.95 -13.20 -18.06
CA ASP A 152 -4.38 -13.06 -18.22
C ASP A 152 -5.02 -13.17 -16.84
N GLY A 153 -5.80 -12.18 -16.44
CA GLY A 153 -6.44 -12.14 -15.11
C GLY A 153 -7.36 -13.31 -14.79
N THR A 154 -7.63 -14.17 -15.77
CA THR A 154 -8.39 -15.41 -15.58
C THR A 154 -7.52 -16.60 -15.19
N GLN A 155 -6.19 -16.49 -15.27
CA GLN A 155 -5.27 -17.63 -15.14
C GLN A 155 -4.37 -17.60 -13.91
N MET A 156 -4.32 -16.49 -13.21
CA MET A 156 -3.43 -16.37 -12.06
C MET A 156 -4.24 -16.13 -10.82
N HIS A 157 -4.33 -17.18 -10.08
CA HIS A 157 -4.68 -17.13 -8.67
C HIS A 157 -3.53 -17.77 -7.91
N TRP A 158 -3.04 -17.12 -6.91
CA TRP A 158 -2.17 -17.79 -5.97
C TRP A 158 -2.87 -19.03 -5.44
N PRO A 159 -2.15 -20.17 -5.32
CA PRO A 159 -2.77 -21.40 -4.85
C PRO A 159 -3.30 -21.20 -3.44
N ALA A 160 -4.37 -21.90 -3.10
CA ALA A 160 -4.99 -21.82 -1.77
C ALA A 160 -3.98 -22.08 -0.64
N SER A 161 -3.00 -22.96 -0.89
CA SER A 161 -1.90 -23.24 0.05
C SER A 161 -1.10 -22.00 0.41
N LEU A 162 -0.75 -21.17 -0.57
CA LEU A 162 -0.04 -19.91 -0.37
C LEU A 162 -0.92 -18.87 0.36
N LEU A 163 -2.17 -18.70 -0.08
CA LEU A 163 -3.13 -17.79 0.57
C LEU A 163 -3.39 -18.16 2.03
N MET A 164 -3.37 -19.46 2.36
CA MET A 164 -3.50 -19.94 3.74
C MET A 164 -2.21 -19.83 4.55
N ALA A 165 -1.06 -19.73 3.89
CA ALA A 165 0.23 -19.60 4.56
C ALA A 165 0.58 -18.15 4.90
N LEU A 166 0.24 -17.21 4.02
CA LEU A 166 0.54 -15.77 4.20
C LEU A 166 0.05 -15.19 5.54
N PRO A 167 -1.19 -15.45 6.00
CA PRO A 167 -1.66 -14.92 7.29
C PRO A 167 -0.94 -15.49 8.52
N LYS A 168 -0.06 -16.49 8.36
CA LYS A 168 0.78 -16.99 9.46
C LYS A 168 1.98 -16.08 9.72
N ILE A 169 2.30 -15.17 8.81
CA ILE A 169 3.31 -14.12 9.00
C ILE A 169 2.67 -13.02 9.86
N PRO A 170 3.24 -12.73 11.06
CA PRO A 170 2.57 -11.87 12.05
C PRO A 170 2.27 -10.45 11.57
N GLU A 171 3.08 -9.93 10.66
CA GLU A 171 2.96 -8.58 10.12
C GLU A 171 1.92 -8.46 9.01
N ILE A 172 1.50 -9.58 8.40
CA ILE A 172 0.40 -9.57 7.41
C ILE A 172 -0.93 -9.47 8.15
N VAL A 173 -1.61 -8.35 7.95
CA VAL A 173 -2.87 -8.03 8.62
C VAL A 173 -4.07 -8.03 7.68
N ALA A 174 -3.83 -8.06 6.36
CA ALA A 174 -4.88 -8.12 5.33
C ALA A 174 -4.36 -8.75 4.04
N LEU A 175 -5.26 -9.38 3.27
CA LEU A 175 -5.09 -9.91 1.93
C LEU A 175 -6.14 -9.30 1.02
#